data_33309f750301f4a5c880e0b761557517
#
_entry.id   33309f750301f4a5c880e0b761557517
#
_cell.length_a   1.000
_cell.length_b   1.000
_cell.length_c   1.000
_cell.angle_alpha   90.00
_cell.angle_beta   90.00
_cell.angle_gamma   90.00
#
_symmetry.space_group_name_H-M   'P 1'
#
loop_
_entity.id
_entity.type
_entity.pdbx_description
1 polymer ?
#
loop_
_entity_poly.entity_id
_entity_poly.type
_entity_poly.pdbx_seq_one_letter_code
_entity_poly.pdbx_strand_id
1 'polypeptide(L)'
;MSRATRDFTRRGVLGLGAAAVAAGVVGCGADGGPGRPAPGGPGASPSGAAVRPIGDGSTADTGPQPHQPAGPVPLQPGETPPQFVVFSWDGAGEIGNGLFPRFLKLAKDHGAAMTFFLSGLYLLPESKKDLYKPPNNPVGASDIGYLKDENVRNTLGCVRQAWLDGHEVGTHFNGHFCGGSGSVAHWTADDWQSEIDQAVSFVTGWRTNTGFTDLEPLPFDYRKELVGGRTPCLLGQDNLLPVARKLGWRYDASSPGGVQVWPTKKSGVWDLPLQSMPFPGHSFEVLSMDYNILANQSKNTTRGMPSNYPAWRTQATGSYLGGFRRAYETNRAPMFIGNHFEEWNGGIYMDAVEEALKGMSDKKDVRLVSFRQFTDWIDVQDPKLLAKLQELAPGQPPAGGWNAYLSAV
;
A
#
# COMPACT_ATOMS: atom_id res chain seq x y z
N MET A 1 38.94 -5.39 -2.96
CA MET A 1 37.50 -5.59 -3.09
C MET A 1 36.85 -4.63 -2.11
N SER A 2 36.56 -3.42 -2.60
CA SER A 2 36.16 -2.27 -1.77
C SER A 2 34.65 -2.12 -1.82
N ARG A 3 33.99 -2.19 -0.66
CA ARG A 3 32.59 -1.82 -0.47
C ARG A 3 32.51 -0.29 -0.47
N ALA A 4 31.90 0.27 -1.49
CA ALA A 4 31.56 1.68 -1.50
C ALA A 4 30.22 1.88 -0.78
N THR A 5 30.27 2.22 0.50
CA THR A 5 29.18 2.87 1.23
C THR A 5 29.02 4.27 0.70
N ARG A 6 27.92 4.58 0.03
CA ARG A 6 27.58 5.95 -0.31
C ARG A 6 26.79 6.58 0.82
N ASP A 7 27.42 7.52 1.50
CA ASP A 7 26.81 8.42 2.47
C ASP A 7 25.72 9.27 1.80
N PHE A 8 24.49 9.15 2.34
CA PHE A 8 23.41 10.08 2.03
C PHE A 8 23.51 11.29 2.96
N THR A 9 24.15 12.35 2.51
CA THR A 9 24.18 13.62 3.21
C THR A 9 22.86 14.38 3.04
N ARG A 10 22.29 14.71 4.20
CA ARG A 10 21.15 15.60 4.38
C ARG A 10 21.38 16.96 3.74
N ARG A 11 20.38 17.48 3.03
CA ARG A 11 20.04 18.91 3.00
C ARG A 11 18.55 19.06 2.68
N GLY A 12 17.74 19.40 3.68
CA GLY A 12 17.03 20.66 3.79
C GLY A 12 15.76 20.72 2.95
N VAL A 13 14.62 20.27 3.52
CA VAL A 13 13.31 20.75 3.09
C VAL A 13 12.89 21.82 4.09
N LEU A 14 13.21 23.08 3.77
CA LEU A 14 12.60 24.29 4.32
C LEU A 14 12.15 25.14 3.13
N GLY A 15 10.89 25.40 3.02
CA GLY A 15 10.34 26.27 1.99
C GLY A 15 8.83 26.41 2.12
N LEU A 16 8.40 27.20 3.10
CA LEU A 16 7.04 27.74 3.19
C LEU A 16 6.73 28.60 1.95
N GLY A 17 5.59 28.34 1.33
CA GLY A 17 4.99 29.20 0.34
C GLY A 17 3.49 29.03 0.35
N ALA A 18 2.81 29.83 1.17
CA ALA A 18 1.36 29.92 1.16
C ALA A 18 0.88 30.59 -0.14
N ALA A 19 0.05 29.89 -0.89
CA ALA A 19 -0.84 30.52 -1.88
C ALA A 19 -2.25 29.96 -1.67
N ALA A 20 -3.09 30.80 -1.12
CA ALA A 20 -4.51 30.52 -1.01
C ALA A 20 -5.16 30.54 -2.39
N VAL A 21 -5.78 29.43 -2.79
CA VAL A 21 -6.78 29.39 -3.84
C VAL A 21 -7.99 28.69 -3.25
N ALA A 22 -9.07 29.43 -3.15
CA ALA A 22 -10.38 28.91 -2.80
C ALA A 22 -10.87 28.04 -3.95
N ALA A 23 -11.14 26.79 -3.70
CA ALA A 23 -11.87 25.92 -4.63
C ALA A 23 -12.75 24.94 -3.84
N GLY A 24 -13.94 24.77 -4.39
CA GLY A 24 -15.12 24.21 -3.79
C GLY A 24 -15.01 22.81 -3.22
N VAL A 25 -15.83 22.60 -2.24
CA VAL A 25 -16.16 21.35 -1.59
C VAL A 25 -16.68 20.35 -2.63
N VAL A 26 -15.90 19.31 -2.91
CA VAL A 26 -16.43 18.10 -3.54
C VAL A 26 -16.50 17.04 -2.45
N GLY A 27 -17.67 16.97 -1.84
CA GLY A 27 -18.00 15.86 -0.96
C GLY A 27 -18.11 14.56 -1.76
N CYS A 28 -17.70 13.45 -1.20
CA CYS A 28 -18.06 12.12 -1.66
C CYS A 28 -19.58 11.94 -1.49
N GLY A 29 -20.37 12.51 -2.40
CA GLY A 29 -21.82 12.43 -2.45
C GLY A 29 -22.26 11.55 -3.62
N ALA A 30 -23.13 10.59 -3.35
CA ALA A 30 -23.74 9.76 -4.36
C ALA A 30 -24.69 10.59 -5.24
N ASP A 31 -24.45 10.65 -6.54
CA ASP A 31 -25.39 11.19 -7.52
C ASP A 31 -26.48 10.17 -7.81
N GLY A 32 -27.68 10.48 -7.37
CA GLY A 32 -28.92 9.80 -7.74
C GLY A 32 -29.57 10.47 -8.95
N GLY A 33 -29.53 9.83 -10.11
CA GLY A 33 -30.34 10.17 -11.26
C GLY A 33 -31.47 9.13 -11.45
N PRO A 34 -32.70 9.54 -11.88
CA PRO A 34 -33.86 8.65 -11.91
C PRO A 34 -33.86 7.75 -13.14
N GLY A 35 -33.70 6.43 -12.95
CA GLY A 35 -33.82 5.41 -13.98
C GLY A 35 -34.86 4.35 -13.62
N ARG A 36 -35.71 4.07 -14.53
CA ARG A 36 -36.89 3.26 -14.72
C ARG A 36 -36.87 1.88 -14.01
N PRO A 37 -38.01 1.38 -13.43
CA PRO A 37 -38.05 0.12 -12.73
C PRO A 37 -38.14 -1.09 -13.67
N ALA A 38 -37.37 -2.12 -13.40
CA ALA A 38 -37.54 -3.48 -13.95
C ALA A 38 -38.12 -4.40 -12.84
N PRO A 39 -38.87 -5.46 -13.20
CA PRO A 39 -39.74 -6.19 -12.30
C PRO A 39 -38.99 -7.14 -11.37
N GLY A 40 -39.46 -7.16 -10.12
CA GLY A 40 -38.83 -7.84 -9.03
C GLY A 40 -38.94 -9.36 -9.00
N GLY A 41 -37.90 -9.95 -8.41
CA GLY A 41 -37.98 -11.23 -7.72
C GLY A 41 -37.56 -11.01 -6.26
N PRO A 42 -38.08 -11.78 -5.29
CA PRO A 42 -37.77 -11.57 -3.87
C PRO A 42 -36.36 -12.08 -3.55
N GLY A 43 -35.39 -11.20 -3.66
CA GLY A 43 -34.06 -11.41 -3.12
C GLY A 43 -34.09 -11.12 -1.62
N ALA A 44 -33.82 -12.12 -0.81
CA ALA A 44 -33.63 -11.95 0.62
C ALA A 44 -32.52 -10.92 0.85
N SER A 45 -32.86 -9.79 1.45
CA SER A 45 -31.88 -8.86 2.00
C SER A 45 -30.99 -9.61 2.98
N PRO A 46 -29.64 -9.51 2.91
CA PRO A 46 -28.80 -10.08 3.94
C PRO A 46 -29.19 -9.42 5.27
N SER A 47 -29.53 -10.27 6.24
CA SER A 47 -29.77 -9.88 7.62
C SER A 47 -28.63 -8.98 8.06
N GLY A 48 -28.87 -7.68 8.25
CA GLY A 48 -27.89 -6.72 8.67
C GLY A 48 -27.29 -7.16 10.02
N ALA A 49 -26.05 -7.61 10.00
CA ALA A 49 -25.32 -7.83 11.24
C ALA A 49 -25.34 -6.52 12.02
N ALA A 50 -25.74 -6.56 13.29
CA ALA A 50 -25.82 -5.36 14.10
C ALA A 50 -24.42 -4.75 14.21
N VAL A 51 -24.27 -3.47 13.82
CA VAL A 51 -23.05 -2.71 13.98
C VAL A 51 -22.70 -2.66 15.48
N ARG A 52 -21.54 -3.19 15.84
CA ARG A 52 -21.05 -3.22 17.23
C ARG A 52 -19.89 -2.25 17.40
N PRO A 53 -20.10 -1.08 18.03
CA PRO A 53 -19.04 -0.15 18.34
C PRO A 53 -17.95 -0.80 19.20
N ILE A 54 -16.69 -0.43 18.93
CA ILE A 54 -15.51 -0.90 19.66
C ILE A 54 -14.89 0.29 20.38
N GLY A 55 -14.54 0.13 21.66
CA GLY A 55 -13.91 1.17 22.46
C GLY A 55 -14.77 2.44 22.57
N ASP A 56 -14.22 3.58 22.16
CA ASP A 56 -14.89 4.89 22.17
C ASP A 56 -15.83 5.11 20.96
N GLY A 57 -16.05 4.10 20.15
CA GLY A 57 -16.85 4.18 18.94
C GLY A 57 -16.09 4.73 17.71
N SER A 58 -14.77 4.84 17.78
CA SER A 58 -13.91 5.18 16.62
C SER A 58 -13.95 4.10 15.55
N THR A 59 -14.08 2.85 15.97
CA THR A 59 -14.19 1.66 15.12
C THR A 59 -15.42 0.84 15.50
N ALA A 60 -15.86 -0.03 14.59
CA ALA A 60 -16.98 -0.93 14.84
C ALA A 60 -16.76 -2.26 14.12
N ASP A 61 -17.31 -3.34 14.68
CA ASP A 61 -17.40 -4.63 13.97
C ASP A 61 -18.71 -4.62 13.17
N THR A 62 -18.60 -4.55 11.85
CA THR A 62 -19.74 -4.59 10.91
C THR A 62 -19.88 -5.95 10.22
N GLY A 63 -19.10 -6.95 10.64
CA GLY A 63 -19.04 -8.25 9.99
C GLY A 63 -17.94 -8.36 8.94
N PRO A 64 -18.02 -9.37 8.05
CA PRO A 64 -17.02 -9.59 7.01
C PRO A 64 -16.88 -8.40 6.09
N GLN A 65 -15.66 -8.12 5.63
CA GLN A 65 -15.39 -7.07 4.66
C GLN A 65 -16.15 -7.36 3.36
N PRO A 66 -16.90 -6.37 2.80
CA PRO A 66 -17.58 -6.54 1.53
C PRO A 66 -16.60 -6.62 0.36
N HIS A 67 -17.11 -7.02 -0.81
CA HIS A 67 -16.36 -7.09 -2.07
C HIS A 67 -15.08 -7.93 -2.05
N GLN A 68 -14.99 -8.88 -1.11
CA GLN A 68 -13.90 -9.83 -1.13
C GLN A 68 -14.11 -10.88 -2.24
N PRO A 69 -13.03 -11.33 -2.92
CA PRO A 69 -13.12 -12.41 -3.90
C PRO A 69 -13.64 -13.69 -3.23
N ALA A 70 -14.17 -14.61 -4.04
CA ALA A 70 -14.43 -15.96 -3.58
C ALA A 70 -13.17 -16.55 -2.94
N GLY A 71 -13.32 -17.44 -1.96
CA GLY A 71 -12.19 -18.02 -1.24
C GLY A 71 -11.09 -18.51 -2.19
N PRO A 72 -9.81 -18.41 -1.77
CA PRO A 72 -8.70 -18.78 -2.63
C PRO A 72 -8.73 -20.27 -2.97
N VAL A 73 -8.45 -20.57 -4.25
CA VAL A 73 -8.41 -21.95 -4.75
C VAL A 73 -6.95 -22.33 -5.03
N PRO A 74 -6.48 -23.49 -4.55
CA PRO A 74 -5.17 -24.02 -4.89
C PRO A 74 -5.02 -24.24 -6.40
N LEU A 75 -3.85 -23.93 -6.94
CA LEU A 75 -3.48 -24.28 -8.31
C LEU A 75 -3.53 -25.80 -8.50
N GLN A 76 -4.10 -26.22 -9.62
CA GLN A 76 -4.04 -27.62 -10.02
C GLN A 76 -2.71 -27.94 -10.70
N PRO A 77 -2.23 -29.20 -10.65
CA PRO A 77 -1.04 -29.61 -11.37
C PRO A 77 -1.10 -29.21 -12.86
N GLY A 78 -0.06 -28.55 -13.34
CA GLY A 78 0.01 -28.07 -14.73
C GLY A 78 -0.74 -26.77 -15.03
N GLU A 79 -1.44 -26.18 -14.07
CA GLU A 79 -2.15 -24.92 -14.25
C GLU A 79 -1.16 -23.74 -14.26
N THR A 80 -1.41 -22.77 -15.17
CA THR A 80 -0.63 -21.52 -15.21
C THR A 80 -1.01 -20.61 -14.04
N PRO A 81 -0.06 -20.16 -13.21
CA PRO A 81 -0.36 -19.22 -12.14
C PRO A 81 -0.93 -17.90 -12.67
N PRO A 82 -1.91 -17.28 -11.99
CA PRO A 82 -2.31 -15.92 -12.31
C PRO A 82 -1.13 -14.95 -12.15
N GLN A 83 -1.14 -13.86 -12.93
CA GLN A 83 -0.23 -12.75 -12.67
C GLN A 83 -0.84 -11.84 -11.61
N PHE A 84 -0.31 -11.89 -10.40
CA PHE A 84 -0.72 -10.98 -9.33
C PHE A 84 0.02 -9.65 -9.45
N VAL A 85 -0.71 -8.56 -9.26
CA VAL A 85 -0.15 -7.21 -9.11
C VAL A 85 -0.80 -6.56 -7.90
N VAL A 86 0.03 -6.02 -7.01
CA VAL A 86 -0.41 -5.28 -5.83
C VAL A 86 0.03 -3.83 -5.97
N PHE A 87 -0.93 -2.91 -5.98
CA PHE A 87 -0.68 -1.49 -5.82
C PHE A 87 -0.85 -1.12 -4.35
N SER A 88 0.17 -0.50 -3.77
CA SER A 88 0.17 -0.09 -2.36
C SER A 88 0.54 1.38 -2.20
N TRP A 89 0.06 1.99 -1.11
CA TRP A 89 0.16 3.43 -0.86
C TRP A 89 0.77 3.64 0.52
N ASP A 90 1.96 4.25 0.57
CA ASP A 90 2.67 4.52 1.80
C ASP A 90 2.21 5.85 2.39
N GLY A 91 1.94 5.87 3.70
CA GLY A 91 1.39 7.04 4.37
C GLY A 91 0.03 7.43 3.81
N ALA A 92 -0.87 6.45 3.66
CA ALA A 92 -2.17 6.66 3.03
C ALA A 92 -3.04 7.66 3.81
N GLY A 93 -2.98 8.92 3.43
CA GLY A 93 -3.78 10.03 3.95
C GLY A 93 -4.28 10.93 2.83
N GLU A 94 -5.43 11.55 3.02
CA GLU A 94 -5.93 12.58 2.08
C GLU A 94 -5.39 13.94 2.53
N ILE A 95 -4.38 14.42 1.83
CA ILE A 95 -3.68 15.67 2.17
C ILE A 95 -4.29 16.91 1.52
N GLY A 96 -5.45 16.77 0.88
CA GLY A 96 -6.18 17.85 0.21
C GLY A 96 -5.89 17.97 -1.28
N ASN A 97 -5.25 16.94 -1.88
CA ASN A 97 -4.94 16.91 -3.32
C ASN A 97 -5.88 16.01 -4.13
N GLY A 98 -6.84 15.33 -3.49
CA GLY A 98 -7.83 14.48 -4.15
C GLY A 98 -7.26 13.18 -4.75
N LEU A 99 -6.02 12.81 -4.42
CA LEU A 99 -5.40 11.62 -4.99
C LEU A 99 -5.96 10.33 -4.37
N PHE A 100 -6.25 10.30 -3.08
CA PHE A 100 -6.83 9.13 -2.45
C PHE A 100 -8.18 8.74 -3.10
N PRO A 101 -9.20 9.64 -3.19
CA PRO A 101 -10.45 9.32 -3.88
C PRO A 101 -10.26 9.03 -5.37
N ARG A 102 -9.29 9.67 -6.07
CA ARG A 102 -8.96 9.35 -7.47
C ARG A 102 -8.62 7.88 -7.63
N PHE A 103 -7.76 7.34 -6.77
CA PHE A 103 -7.32 5.96 -6.87
C PHE A 103 -8.33 4.95 -6.35
N LEU A 104 -9.19 5.31 -5.39
CA LEU A 104 -10.37 4.50 -5.04
C LEU A 104 -11.30 4.33 -6.24
N LYS A 105 -11.58 5.44 -6.94
CA LYS A 105 -12.39 5.39 -8.17
C LYS A 105 -11.73 4.55 -9.26
N LEU A 106 -10.44 4.73 -9.50
CA LEU A 106 -9.69 3.98 -10.50
C LEU A 106 -9.72 2.46 -10.18
N ALA A 107 -9.53 2.10 -8.92
CA ALA A 107 -9.59 0.71 -8.48
C ALA A 107 -10.98 0.10 -8.78
N LYS A 108 -12.04 0.81 -8.44
CA LYS A 108 -13.41 0.39 -8.72
C LYS A 108 -13.68 0.22 -10.21
N ASP A 109 -13.24 1.18 -11.04
CA ASP A 109 -13.45 1.15 -12.49
C ASP A 109 -12.74 -0.05 -13.15
N HIS A 110 -11.69 -0.57 -12.54
CA HIS A 110 -10.87 -1.68 -13.06
C HIS A 110 -10.96 -2.98 -12.24
N GLY A 111 -11.89 -3.07 -11.29
CA GLY A 111 -12.07 -4.27 -10.46
C GLY A 111 -10.82 -4.64 -9.66
N ALA A 112 -10.04 -3.64 -9.24
CA ALA A 112 -8.80 -3.81 -8.48
C ALA A 112 -9.05 -3.68 -6.97
N ALA A 113 -8.33 -4.47 -6.17
CA ALA A 113 -8.12 -4.17 -4.76
C ALA A 113 -6.70 -3.62 -4.56
N MET A 114 -6.56 -2.70 -3.60
CA MET A 114 -5.28 -2.06 -3.26
C MET A 114 -4.98 -2.23 -1.78
N THR A 115 -3.74 -1.94 -1.37
CA THR A 115 -3.36 -1.88 0.04
C THR A 115 -2.98 -0.45 0.40
N PHE A 116 -3.62 0.09 1.43
CA PHE A 116 -3.35 1.41 1.98
C PHE A 116 -2.60 1.25 3.32
N PHE A 117 -1.30 1.53 3.31
CA PHE A 117 -0.48 1.56 4.52
C PHE A 117 -0.67 2.91 5.22
N LEU A 118 -1.59 2.94 6.17
CA LEU A 118 -1.99 4.13 6.90
C LEU A 118 -0.90 4.55 7.90
N SER A 119 -0.50 5.83 7.89
CA SER A 119 0.23 6.42 9.01
C SER A 119 -0.76 6.83 10.11
N GLY A 120 -0.58 6.29 11.33
CA GLY A 120 -1.50 6.57 12.44
C GLY A 120 -1.60 8.07 12.78
N LEU A 121 -0.52 8.83 12.57
CA LEU A 121 -0.53 10.28 12.77
C LEU A 121 -1.49 11.03 11.86
N TYR A 122 -1.89 10.47 10.74
CA TYR A 122 -2.87 11.10 9.86
C TYR A 122 -4.31 11.06 10.41
N LEU A 123 -4.52 10.33 11.50
CA LEU A 123 -5.76 10.36 12.29
C LEU A 123 -5.60 11.09 13.64
N LEU A 124 -4.44 11.67 13.89
CA LEU A 124 -4.15 12.44 15.11
C LEU A 124 -4.00 13.94 14.76
N PRO A 125 -4.86 14.82 15.27
CA PRO A 125 -4.72 16.26 15.04
C PRO A 125 -3.39 16.78 15.61
N GLU A 126 -2.80 17.78 14.96
CA GLU A 126 -1.56 18.42 15.46
C GLU A 126 -1.69 18.95 16.90
N SER A 127 -2.87 19.44 17.27
CA SER A 127 -3.17 19.90 18.65
C SER A 127 -3.03 18.80 19.71
N LYS A 128 -2.97 17.54 19.29
CA LYS A 128 -2.81 16.36 20.14
C LYS A 128 -1.49 15.63 19.92
N LYS A 129 -0.52 16.24 19.25
CA LYS A 129 0.78 15.63 18.92
C LYS A 129 1.53 15.08 20.12
N ASP A 130 1.34 15.65 21.32
CA ASP A 130 1.97 15.19 22.56
C ASP A 130 1.48 13.80 23.02
N LEU A 131 0.43 13.26 22.41
CA LEU A 131 0.02 11.88 22.59
C LEU A 131 0.96 10.90 21.89
N TYR A 132 1.67 11.34 20.85
CA TYR A 132 2.67 10.54 20.17
C TYR A 132 4.02 10.61 20.89
N LYS A 133 4.49 9.45 21.30
CA LYS A 133 5.76 9.26 22.01
C LYS A 133 6.67 8.37 21.18
N PRO A 134 7.29 8.93 20.11
CA PRO A 134 8.12 8.14 19.22
C PRO A 134 9.32 7.54 19.94
N PRO A 135 9.69 6.29 19.64
CA PRO A 135 10.92 5.73 20.18
C PRO A 135 12.13 6.58 19.82
N ASN A 136 12.99 6.83 20.80
CA ASN A 136 14.27 7.53 20.66
C ASN A 136 14.19 8.93 20.01
N ASN A 137 13.01 9.56 20.01
CA ASN A 137 12.78 10.91 19.50
C ASN A 137 11.95 11.73 20.52
N PRO A 138 11.97 13.07 20.45
CA PRO A 138 11.15 13.90 21.32
C PRO A 138 9.64 13.64 21.16
N VAL A 139 8.89 13.81 22.25
CA VAL A 139 7.42 13.70 22.23
C VAL A 139 6.84 14.60 21.15
N GLY A 140 5.94 14.07 20.35
CA GLY A 140 5.28 14.78 19.25
C GLY A 140 6.17 15.04 18.04
N ALA A 141 7.43 14.57 18.01
CA ALA A 141 8.27 14.68 16.84
C ALA A 141 7.79 13.76 15.71
N SER A 142 7.95 14.19 14.46
CA SER A 142 7.66 13.42 13.26
C SER A 142 8.43 13.97 12.07
N ASP A 143 8.94 13.11 11.19
CA ASP A 143 9.54 13.49 9.89
C ASP A 143 8.47 13.70 8.80
N ILE A 144 7.23 13.29 9.04
CA ILE A 144 6.04 13.65 8.24
C ILE A 144 5.18 14.66 9.02
N GLY A 145 4.42 15.48 8.29
CA GLY A 145 3.55 16.49 8.94
C GLY A 145 2.30 15.85 9.56
N TYR A 146 1.79 16.50 10.61
CA TYR A 146 0.42 16.25 11.08
C TYR A 146 -0.58 16.86 10.11
N LEU A 147 -1.71 16.20 9.90
CA LEU A 147 -2.76 16.74 9.04
C LEU A 147 -3.59 17.80 9.77
N LYS A 148 -4.13 18.74 9.00
CA LYS A 148 -5.18 19.65 9.47
C LYS A 148 -6.47 18.87 9.72
N ASP A 149 -7.33 19.36 10.59
CA ASP A 149 -8.60 18.70 10.95
C ASP A 149 -9.44 18.31 9.73
N GLU A 150 -9.51 19.18 8.72
CA GLU A 150 -10.21 18.88 7.46
C GLU A 150 -9.63 17.66 6.75
N ASN A 151 -8.31 17.57 6.66
CA ASN A 151 -7.63 16.45 6.01
C ASN A 151 -7.72 15.16 6.87
N VAL A 152 -7.73 15.28 8.20
CA VAL A 152 -8.04 14.13 9.09
C VAL A 152 -9.44 13.59 8.81
N ARG A 153 -10.47 14.48 8.67
CA ARG A 153 -11.83 14.08 8.30
C ARG A 153 -11.87 13.38 6.94
N ASN A 154 -11.22 13.95 5.95
CA ASN A 154 -11.15 13.40 4.60
C ASN A 154 -10.43 12.04 4.60
N THR A 155 -9.34 11.90 5.36
CA THR A 155 -8.62 10.63 5.52
C THR A 155 -9.51 9.57 6.15
N LEU A 156 -10.24 9.90 7.23
CA LEU A 156 -11.20 8.98 7.86
C LEU A 156 -12.27 8.50 6.87
N GLY A 157 -12.82 9.43 6.07
CA GLY A 157 -13.78 9.11 5.02
C GLY A 157 -13.20 8.18 3.95
N CYS A 158 -12.00 8.47 3.46
CA CYS A 158 -11.33 7.66 2.44
C CYS A 158 -10.93 6.28 2.97
N VAL A 159 -10.39 6.18 4.18
CA VAL A 159 -10.05 4.89 4.83
C VAL A 159 -11.30 4.03 5.03
N ARG A 160 -12.41 4.65 5.48
CA ARG A 160 -13.69 3.97 5.62
C ARG A 160 -14.19 3.44 4.26
N GLN A 161 -14.17 4.29 3.23
CA GLN A 161 -14.59 3.90 1.89
C GLN A 161 -13.67 2.82 1.29
N ALA A 162 -12.35 2.94 1.46
CA ALA A 162 -11.39 1.95 1.01
C ALA A 162 -11.74 0.55 1.54
N TRP A 163 -12.01 0.43 2.85
CA TRP A 163 -12.37 -0.88 3.42
C TRP A 163 -13.72 -1.37 2.90
N LEU A 164 -14.72 -0.49 2.78
CA LEU A 164 -16.05 -0.86 2.24
C LEU A 164 -15.98 -1.29 0.77
N ASP A 165 -15.03 -0.78 0.00
CA ASP A 165 -14.80 -1.18 -1.39
C ASP A 165 -13.91 -2.43 -1.53
N GLY A 166 -13.53 -3.07 -0.41
CA GLY A 166 -12.79 -4.34 -0.42
C GLY A 166 -11.27 -4.19 -0.41
N HIS A 167 -10.75 -2.97 -0.19
CA HIS A 167 -9.31 -2.71 -0.09
C HIS A 167 -8.77 -3.03 1.30
N GLU A 168 -7.47 -3.26 1.40
CA GLU A 168 -6.78 -3.51 2.65
C GLU A 168 -6.28 -2.21 3.30
N VAL A 169 -6.39 -2.14 4.63
CA VAL A 169 -5.81 -1.07 5.45
C VAL A 169 -4.72 -1.67 6.34
N GLY A 170 -3.47 -1.56 5.89
CA GLY A 170 -2.28 -1.93 6.67
C GLY A 170 -1.71 -0.75 7.44
N THR A 171 -0.44 -0.84 7.87
CA THR A 171 0.23 0.26 8.59
C THR A 171 1.51 0.72 7.90
N HIS A 172 1.72 2.05 7.90
CA HIS A 172 3.00 2.71 7.66
C HIS A 172 3.54 3.34 8.95
N PHE A 173 3.10 2.79 10.07
CA PHE A 173 3.46 3.24 11.43
C PHE A 173 3.04 4.70 11.70
N ASN A 174 3.97 5.55 12.22
CA ASN A 174 3.62 6.92 12.58
C ASN A 174 4.62 7.97 12.09
N GLY A 175 5.71 8.21 12.83
CA GLY A 175 6.56 9.40 12.69
C GLY A 175 7.58 9.41 11.55
N HIS A 176 7.81 8.29 10.86
CA HIS A 176 8.61 8.15 9.63
C HIS A 176 10.09 8.57 9.76
N PHE A 177 10.77 8.16 10.83
CA PHE A 177 12.16 8.56 11.09
C PHE A 177 13.17 7.76 10.26
N CYS A 178 13.71 8.39 9.21
CA CYS A 178 14.64 7.74 8.28
C CYS A 178 16.11 7.91 8.64
N GLY A 179 16.46 8.88 9.46
CA GLY A 179 17.86 9.22 9.73
C GLY A 179 18.15 9.66 11.16
N GLY A 180 19.45 9.81 11.46
CA GLY A 180 19.91 10.20 12.78
C GLY A 180 19.82 9.07 13.81
N SER A 181 20.07 9.39 15.08
CA SER A 181 20.07 8.43 16.19
C SER A 181 18.69 7.86 16.52
N GLY A 182 17.63 8.60 16.19
CA GLY A 182 16.23 8.18 16.37
C GLY A 182 15.64 7.41 15.19
N SER A 183 16.45 7.07 14.16
CA SER A 183 16.00 6.34 12.99
C SER A 183 15.41 4.98 13.32
N VAL A 184 14.37 4.59 12.59
CA VAL A 184 13.75 3.26 12.65
C VAL A 184 14.75 2.11 12.38
N ALA A 185 15.88 2.40 11.74
CA ALA A 185 16.95 1.44 11.53
C ALA A 185 17.61 0.94 12.83
N HIS A 186 17.45 1.71 13.91
CA HIS A 186 18.06 1.43 15.22
C HIS A 186 17.04 0.96 16.27
N TRP A 187 15.76 0.89 15.90
CA TRP A 187 14.70 0.51 16.84
C TRP A 187 14.81 -0.94 17.26
N THR A 188 14.62 -1.17 18.54
CA THR A 188 14.52 -2.50 19.14
C THR A 188 13.15 -3.11 18.88
N ALA A 189 12.98 -4.38 19.23
CA ALA A 189 11.65 -5.02 19.16
C ALA A 189 10.62 -4.32 20.07
N ASP A 190 11.03 -3.84 21.23
CA ASP A 190 10.13 -3.10 22.13
C ASP A 190 9.76 -1.73 21.56
N ASP A 191 10.67 -1.06 20.87
CA ASP A 191 10.39 0.17 20.14
C ASP A 191 9.34 -0.05 19.04
N TRP A 192 9.49 -1.12 18.26
CA TRP A 192 8.51 -1.50 17.23
C TRP A 192 7.16 -1.89 17.83
N GLN A 193 7.13 -2.61 18.96
CA GLN A 193 5.88 -2.91 19.66
C GLN A 193 5.18 -1.62 20.10
N SER A 194 5.92 -0.71 20.72
CA SER A 194 5.40 0.60 21.16
C SER A 194 4.85 1.41 19.98
N GLU A 195 5.56 1.44 18.87
CA GLU A 195 5.16 2.18 17.67
C GLU A 195 3.87 1.63 17.05
N ILE A 196 3.76 0.30 16.95
CA ILE A 196 2.54 -0.37 16.47
C ILE A 196 1.37 -0.11 17.41
N ASP A 197 1.58 -0.22 18.72
CA ASP A 197 0.53 0.03 19.72
C ASP A 197 0.01 1.48 19.64
N GLN A 198 0.89 2.45 19.41
CA GLN A 198 0.51 3.84 19.19
C GLN A 198 -0.26 4.02 17.89
N ALA A 199 0.19 3.42 16.77
CA ALA A 199 -0.54 3.47 15.51
C ALA A 199 -1.96 2.89 15.64
N VAL A 200 -2.08 1.73 16.29
CA VAL A 200 -3.38 1.12 16.59
C VAL A 200 -4.22 2.03 17.49
N SER A 201 -3.62 2.65 18.50
CA SER A 201 -4.32 3.56 19.41
C SER A 201 -4.88 4.79 18.70
N PHE A 202 -4.13 5.38 17.76
CA PHE A 202 -4.60 6.53 16.98
C PHE A 202 -5.77 6.17 16.06
N VAL A 203 -5.74 4.98 15.47
CA VAL A 203 -6.84 4.48 14.63
C VAL A 203 -8.07 4.12 15.46
N THR A 204 -7.90 3.47 16.61
CA THR A 204 -9.02 3.01 17.45
C THR A 204 -9.55 4.05 18.43
N GLY A 205 -8.89 5.20 18.55
CA GLY A 205 -9.25 6.31 19.42
C GLY A 205 -9.41 7.65 18.70
N TRP A 206 -9.54 7.65 17.36
CA TRP A 206 -9.62 8.89 16.59
C TRP A 206 -10.74 9.81 17.06
N ARG A 207 -11.90 9.26 17.47
CA ARG A 207 -13.06 10.04 17.92
C ARG A 207 -12.74 10.83 19.18
N THR A 208 -12.12 10.20 20.16
CA THR A 208 -11.65 10.87 21.40
C THR A 208 -10.55 11.89 21.10
N ASN A 209 -9.63 11.56 20.20
CA ASN A 209 -8.49 12.42 19.89
C ASN A 209 -8.89 13.67 19.10
N THR A 210 -9.85 13.54 18.17
CA THR A 210 -10.30 14.63 17.31
C THR A 210 -11.51 15.39 17.85
N GLY A 211 -12.36 14.73 18.64
CA GLY A 211 -13.66 15.27 19.06
C GLY A 211 -14.71 15.23 17.92
N PHE A 212 -14.46 14.60 16.81
CA PHE A 212 -15.45 14.50 15.71
C PHE A 212 -16.55 13.51 16.08
N THR A 213 -17.77 14.01 16.28
CA THR A 213 -18.93 13.19 16.68
C THR A 213 -19.88 12.90 15.53
N ASP A 214 -19.72 13.62 14.43
CA ASP A 214 -20.56 13.60 13.24
C ASP A 214 -20.11 12.56 12.18
N LEU A 215 -18.92 11.95 12.35
CA LEU A 215 -18.41 10.94 11.43
C LEU A 215 -18.82 9.53 11.87
N GLU A 216 -19.10 8.70 10.88
CA GLU A 216 -19.32 7.27 11.10
C GLU A 216 -18.03 6.57 11.58
N PRO A 217 -18.14 5.52 12.43
CA PRO A 217 -16.98 4.73 12.81
C PRO A 217 -16.31 4.08 11.60
N LEU A 218 -15.01 3.79 11.71
CA LEU A 218 -14.38 2.87 10.78
C LEU A 218 -15.04 1.49 10.92
N PRO A 219 -15.45 0.83 9.82
CA PRO A 219 -16.35 -0.31 9.86
C PRO A 219 -15.67 -1.65 10.20
N PHE A 220 -14.50 -1.61 10.83
CA PHE A 220 -13.67 -2.78 11.14
C PHE A 220 -13.02 -2.70 12.51
N ASP A 221 -12.69 -3.86 13.07
CA ASP A 221 -11.78 -3.98 14.21
C ASP A 221 -10.33 -3.89 13.69
N TYR A 222 -9.69 -2.74 13.87
CA TYR A 222 -8.35 -2.52 13.32
C TYR A 222 -7.30 -3.49 13.86
N ARG A 223 -7.45 -4.00 15.07
CA ARG A 223 -6.52 -5.00 15.62
C ARG A 223 -6.59 -6.34 14.86
N LYS A 224 -7.74 -6.67 14.30
CA LYS A 224 -7.94 -7.85 13.45
C LYS A 224 -7.62 -7.55 11.98
N GLU A 225 -7.86 -6.29 11.57
CA GLU A 225 -7.62 -5.83 10.21
C GLU A 225 -6.12 -5.77 9.91
N LEU A 226 -5.30 -5.38 10.88
CA LEU A 226 -3.88 -5.17 10.73
C LEU A 226 -3.11 -6.50 10.64
N VAL A 227 -2.84 -6.96 9.42
CA VAL A 227 -2.13 -8.21 9.14
C VAL A 227 -0.79 -8.02 8.44
N GLY A 228 -0.35 -6.78 8.25
CA GLY A 228 0.93 -6.45 7.64
C GLY A 228 1.15 -4.95 7.51
N GLY A 229 2.35 -4.58 7.06
CA GLY A 229 2.74 -3.18 6.93
C GLY A 229 4.00 -2.99 6.10
N ARG A 230 4.37 -1.71 5.94
CA ARG A 230 5.65 -1.30 5.36
C ARG A 230 6.32 -0.29 6.26
N THR A 231 7.59 -0.54 6.59
CA THR A 231 8.37 0.36 7.45
C THR A 231 8.75 1.64 6.70
N PRO A 232 8.85 2.76 7.40
CA PRO A 232 9.46 3.96 6.88
C PRO A 232 10.84 3.66 6.26
N CYS A 233 11.07 4.17 5.06
CA CYS A 233 12.36 4.09 4.37
C CYS A 233 12.86 2.66 4.12
N LEU A 234 12.02 1.65 4.25
CA LEU A 234 12.37 0.24 4.11
C LEU A 234 13.49 -0.17 5.10
N LEU A 235 13.42 0.26 6.35
CA LEU A 235 14.44 0.04 7.37
C LEU A 235 13.87 -0.69 8.61
N GLY A 236 14.76 -1.39 9.35
CA GLY A 236 14.47 -1.90 10.70
C GLY A 236 13.76 -3.25 10.76
N GLN A 237 13.63 -4.00 9.67
CA GLN A 237 12.88 -5.25 9.61
C GLN A 237 13.37 -6.32 10.58
N ASP A 238 14.67 -6.48 10.79
CA ASP A 238 15.22 -7.57 11.61
C ASP A 238 14.63 -7.57 13.03
N ASN A 239 14.37 -6.38 13.57
CA ASN A 239 13.75 -6.20 14.89
C ASN A 239 12.21 -6.10 14.81
N LEU A 240 11.63 -5.72 13.67
CA LEU A 240 10.20 -5.71 13.44
C LEU A 240 9.62 -7.12 13.31
N LEU A 241 10.25 -8.00 12.53
CA LEU A 241 9.69 -9.31 12.18
C LEU A 241 9.32 -10.19 13.39
N PRO A 242 10.10 -10.25 14.48
CA PRO A 242 9.69 -10.98 15.68
C PRO A 242 8.41 -10.43 16.31
N VAL A 243 8.22 -9.10 16.30
CA VAL A 243 7.02 -8.42 16.82
C VAL A 243 5.84 -8.69 15.90
N ALA A 244 6.02 -8.51 14.60
CA ALA A 244 5.01 -8.78 13.59
C ALA A 244 4.47 -10.21 13.70
N ARG A 245 5.35 -11.21 13.83
CA ARG A 245 4.97 -12.59 14.05
C ARG A 245 4.16 -12.80 15.34
N LYS A 246 4.59 -12.19 16.45
CA LYS A 246 3.89 -12.26 17.74
C LYS A 246 2.48 -11.66 17.66
N LEU A 247 2.31 -10.59 16.86
CA LEU A 247 1.03 -9.93 16.62
C LEU A 247 0.16 -10.66 15.58
N GLY A 248 0.64 -11.75 14.99
CA GLY A 248 -0.10 -12.52 14.00
C GLY A 248 -0.10 -11.90 12.59
N TRP A 249 0.88 -11.04 12.29
CA TRP A 249 1.03 -10.52 10.94
C TRP A 249 1.33 -11.66 9.96
N ARG A 250 0.80 -11.54 8.77
CA ARG A 250 0.93 -12.54 7.71
C ARG A 250 2.03 -12.19 6.73
N TYR A 251 2.28 -10.90 6.53
CA TYR A 251 3.31 -10.40 5.61
C TYR A 251 4.03 -9.16 6.16
N ASP A 252 5.20 -8.91 5.61
CA ASP A 252 5.97 -7.67 5.71
C ASP A 252 6.34 -7.20 4.29
N ALA A 253 6.07 -5.93 3.99
CA ALA A 253 6.33 -5.34 2.68
C ALA A 253 7.53 -4.38 2.68
N SER A 254 8.44 -4.53 3.66
CA SER A 254 9.47 -3.54 3.96
C SER A 254 10.87 -3.90 3.47
N SER A 255 11.13 -5.13 3.00
CA SER A 255 12.49 -5.51 2.58
C SER A 255 13.06 -4.57 1.52
N PRO A 256 14.32 -4.09 1.69
CA PRO A 256 14.91 -3.07 0.85
C PRO A 256 15.35 -3.63 -0.51
N GLY A 257 14.46 -3.63 -1.46
CA GLY A 257 14.74 -4.05 -2.84
C GLY A 257 14.78 -5.56 -3.01
N GLY A 258 13.79 -6.08 -3.70
CA GLY A 258 13.72 -7.45 -4.14
C GLY A 258 13.92 -7.59 -5.64
N VAL A 259 13.98 -8.82 -6.09
CA VAL A 259 13.88 -9.19 -7.50
C VAL A 259 12.50 -9.80 -7.76
N GLN A 260 12.06 -9.84 -9.02
CA GLN A 260 10.76 -10.41 -9.39
C GLN A 260 10.80 -11.94 -9.37
N VAL A 261 10.71 -12.50 -8.17
CA VAL A 261 10.61 -13.95 -7.91
C VAL A 261 9.41 -14.24 -7.02
N TRP A 262 9.02 -15.51 -6.94
CA TRP A 262 7.97 -15.92 -6.00
C TRP A 262 8.47 -15.75 -4.55
N PRO A 263 7.65 -15.16 -3.67
CA PRO A 263 8.07 -14.79 -2.32
C PRO A 263 8.34 -15.99 -1.43
N THR A 264 9.16 -15.76 -0.41
CA THR A 264 9.46 -16.70 0.67
C THR A 264 9.08 -16.09 2.02
N LYS A 265 9.06 -16.90 3.08
CA LYS A 265 8.84 -16.41 4.45
C LYS A 265 10.17 -16.09 5.13
N LYS A 266 10.22 -14.92 5.80
CA LYS A 266 11.26 -14.55 6.76
C LYS A 266 10.65 -14.57 8.16
N SER A 267 11.27 -15.26 9.09
CA SER A 267 10.77 -15.41 10.48
C SER A 267 9.30 -15.87 10.56
N GLY A 268 8.82 -16.61 9.56
CA GLY A 268 7.44 -17.12 9.50
C GLY A 268 6.41 -16.15 8.92
N VAL A 269 6.82 -14.96 8.50
CA VAL A 269 6.01 -13.92 7.85
C VAL A 269 6.39 -13.86 6.36
N TRP A 270 5.43 -13.71 5.44
CA TRP A 270 5.73 -13.54 4.02
C TRP A 270 6.53 -12.26 3.79
N ASP A 271 7.65 -12.38 3.09
CA ASP A 271 8.46 -11.24 2.65
C ASP A 271 8.00 -10.80 1.25
N LEU A 272 7.36 -9.64 1.18
CA LEU A 272 6.73 -9.11 -0.03
C LEU A 272 7.37 -7.76 -0.43
N PRO A 273 8.66 -7.75 -0.84
CA PRO A 273 9.42 -6.52 -1.07
C PRO A 273 8.97 -5.80 -2.33
N LEU A 274 9.19 -4.49 -2.37
CA LEU A 274 9.29 -3.76 -3.63
C LEU A 274 10.40 -4.37 -4.49
N GLN A 275 10.23 -4.35 -5.81
CA GLN A 275 11.05 -5.12 -6.73
C GLN A 275 11.77 -4.24 -7.74
N SER A 276 12.97 -4.63 -8.12
CA SER A 276 13.68 -4.03 -9.24
C SER A 276 12.94 -4.29 -10.55
N MET A 277 12.79 -3.27 -11.37
CA MET A 277 12.16 -3.31 -12.67
C MET A 277 12.99 -2.55 -13.71
N PRO A 278 12.87 -2.89 -15.01
CA PRO A 278 13.60 -2.18 -16.07
C PRO A 278 13.35 -0.67 -16.02
N PHE A 279 14.40 0.12 -16.25
CA PHE A 279 14.31 1.58 -16.33
C PHE A 279 14.64 2.02 -17.77
N PRO A 280 13.65 2.33 -18.61
CA PRO A 280 13.83 2.61 -20.01
C PRO A 280 14.89 3.66 -20.27
N GLY A 281 15.83 3.36 -21.21
CA GLY A 281 16.97 4.23 -21.52
C GLY A 281 18.19 4.05 -20.61
N HIS A 282 18.12 3.13 -19.62
CA HIS A 282 19.23 2.84 -18.71
C HIS A 282 19.57 1.34 -18.69
N SER A 283 20.82 1.04 -18.32
CA SER A 283 21.29 -0.36 -18.13
C SER A 283 21.07 -0.89 -16.70
N PHE A 284 20.63 -0.04 -15.78
CA PHE A 284 20.28 -0.41 -14.41
C PHE A 284 18.78 -0.47 -14.23
N GLU A 285 18.35 -1.18 -13.22
CA GLU A 285 16.94 -1.28 -12.82
C GLU A 285 16.61 -0.27 -11.71
N VAL A 286 15.32 0.13 -11.63
CA VAL A 286 14.80 1.01 -10.60
C VAL A 286 13.82 0.21 -9.72
N LEU A 287 13.75 0.55 -8.43
CA LEU A 287 12.78 -0.06 -7.53
C LEU A 287 11.35 0.36 -7.93
N SER A 288 10.40 -0.55 -7.78
CA SER A 288 8.99 -0.39 -8.16
C SER A 288 8.22 0.58 -7.25
N MET A 289 8.74 1.78 -7.11
CA MET A 289 8.18 2.85 -6.28
C MET A 289 8.35 4.21 -6.98
N ASP A 290 7.32 5.05 -6.90
CA ASP A 290 7.31 6.39 -7.48
C ASP A 290 8.47 7.27 -6.98
N TYR A 291 8.80 7.22 -5.69
CA TYR A 291 9.94 7.93 -5.11
C TYR A 291 11.28 7.52 -5.72
N ASN A 292 11.48 6.23 -5.99
CA ASN A 292 12.73 5.74 -6.59
C ASN A 292 12.85 6.17 -8.06
N ILE A 293 11.73 6.27 -8.79
CA ILE A 293 11.68 6.82 -10.13
C ILE A 293 11.99 8.32 -10.08
N LEU A 294 11.32 9.08 -9.21
CA LEU A 294 11.60 10.50 -8.95
C LEU A 294 13.10 10.75 -8.68
N ALA A 295 13.69 9.95 -7.77
CA ALA A 295 15.09 10.09 -7.38
C ALA A 295 16.03 9.94 -8.57
N ASN A 296 15.77 8.99 -9.46
CA ASN A 296 16.61 8.74 -10.63
C ASN A 296 16.37 9.75 -11.76
N GLN A 297 15.17 10.30 -11.92
CA GLN A 297 14.85 11.27 -12.96
C GLN A 297 15.26 12.70 -12.60
N SER A 298 14.93 13.14 -11.38
CA SER A 298 15.08 14.53 -10.98
C SER A 298 15.99 14.76 -9.78
N LYS A 299 16.74 13.73 -9.31
CA LYS A 299 17.59 13.79 -8.11
C LYS A 299 16.81 14.31 -6.89
N ASN A 300 15.64 13.74 -6.65
CA ASN A 300 14.68 14.10 -5.60
C ASN A 300 14.11 15.54 -5.72
N THR A 301 14.19 16.17 -6.89
CA THR A 301 13.53 17.45 -7.11
C THR A 301 12.05 17.20 -7.40
N THR A 302 11.18 17.64 -6.49
CA THR A 302 9.72 17.45 -6.59
C THR A 302 9.03 18.47 -7.50
N ARG A 303 9.74 19.53 -7.88
CA ARG A 303 9.31 20.59 -8.81
C ARG A 303 10.41 20.85 -9.83
N GLY A 304 10.66 19.84 -10.67
CA GLY A 304 11.63 19.92 -11.76
C GLY A 304 11.13 20.77 -12.93
N MET A 305 11.93 20.83 -13.99
CA MET A 305 11.56 21.59 -15.20
C MET A 305 10.34 20.93 -15.90
N PRO A 306 9.24 21.66 -16.11
CA PRO A 306 8.02 21.09 -16.74
C PRO A 306 8.25 20.50 -18.13
N SER A 307 9.25 20.99 -18.87
CA SER A 307 9.64 20.45 -20.19
C SER A 307 10.06 18.97 -20.14
N ASN A 308 10.49 18.46 -18.98
CA ASN A 308 10.90 17.08 -18.80
C ASN A 308 9.73 16.16 -18.46
N TYR A 309 8.60 16.69 -17.97
CA TYR A 309 7.49 15.91 -17.45
C TYR A 309 6.93 14.86 -18.42
N PRO A 310 6.69 15.16 -19.72
CA PRO A 310 6.21 14.17 -20.65
C PRO A 310 7.16 12.97 -20.82
N ALA A 311 8.47 13.23 -20.93
CA ALA A 311 9.48 12.18 -21.06
C ALA A 311 9.59 11.35 -19.77
N TRP A 312 9.58 12.00 -18.60
CA TRP A 312 9.62 11.33 -17.30
C TRP A 312 8.39 10.46 -17.05
N ARG A 313 7.20 10.96 -17.40
CA ARG A 313 5.95 10.17 -17.31
C ARG A 313 6.04 8.93 -18.19
N THR A 314 6.43 9.08 -19.46
CA THR A 314 6.58 7.95 -20.40
C THR A 314 7.57 6.91 -19.88
N GLN A 315 8.71 7.35 -19.33
CA GLN A 315 9.72 6.46 -18.75
C GLN A 315 9.20 5.75 -17.50
N ALA A 316 8.46 6.44 -16.60
CA ALA A 316 7.87 5.86 -15.40
C ALA A 316 6.82 4.80 -15.77
N THR A 317 5.89 5.12 -16.67
CA THR A 317 4.91 4.15 -17.21
C THR A 317 5.61 2.96 -17.85
N GLY A 318 6.65 3.22 -18.64
CA GLY A 318 7.47 2.18 -19.28
C GLY A 318 8.18 1.27 -18.30
N SER A 319 8.60 1.78 -17.14
CA SER A 319 9.21 0.99 -16.07
C SER A 319 8.21 0.01 -15.46
N TYR A 320 7.04 0.48 -15.04
CA TYR A 320 5.98 -0.36 -14.49
C TYR A 320 5.53 -1.43 -15.48
N LEU A 321 5.22 -1.05 -16.72
CA LEU A 321 4.80 -1.98 -17.76
C LEU A 321 5.92 -2.94 -18.18
N GLY A 322 7.18 -2.51 -18.14
CA GLY A 322 8.35 -3.36 -18.41
C GLY A 322 8.54 -4.44 -17.35
N GLY A 323 8.44 -4.06 -16.06
CA GLY A 323 8.47 -5.02 -14.95
C GLY A 323 7.31 -6.02 -15.00
N PHE A 324 6.10 -5.50 -15.25
CA PHE A 324 4.92 -6.35 -15.43
C PHE A 324 5.11 -7.36 -16.57
N ARG A 325 5.50 -6.89 -17.74
CA ARG A 325 5.69 -7.75 -18.92
C ARG A 325 6.71 -8.84 -18.66
N ARG A 326 7.84 -8.51 -18.03
CA ARG A 326 8.86 -9.48 -17.67
C ARG A 326 8.29 -10.64 -16.85
N ALA A 327 7.55 -10.36 -15.80
CA ALA A 327 6.93 -11.41 -14.98
C ALA A 327 5.79 -12.12 -15.71
N TYR A 328 4.90 -11.38 -16.36
CA TYR A 328 3.72 -11.90 -17.03
C TYR A 328 4.05 -12.90 -18.15
N GLU A 329 5.09 -12.60 -18.95
CA GLU A 329 5.50 -13.45 -20.08
C GLU A 329 6.42 -14.61 -19.67
N THR A 330 6.90 -14.63 -18.42
CA THR A 330 7.89 -15.61 -17.97
C THR A 330 7.47 -16.32 -16.69
N ASN A 331 8.02 -15.95 -15.53
CA ASN A 331 7.89 -16.69 -14.27
C ASN A 331 6.60 -16.42 -13.49
N ARG A 332 5.73 -15.52 -13.95
CA ARG A 332 4.49 -15.13 -13.28
C ARG A 332 4.67 -14.74 -11.80
N ALA A 333 5.88 -14.37 -11.40
CA ALA A 333 6.11 -13.86 -10.05
C ALA A 333 5.22 -12.63 -9.77
N PRO A 334 4.63 -12.52 -8.58
CA PRO A 334 3.80 -11.37 -8.25
C PRO A 334 4.58 -10.07 -8.36
N MET A 335 3.92 -9.00 -8.78
CA MET A 335 4.51 -7.66 -8.85
C MET A 335 3.95 -6.78 -7.74
N PHE A 336 4.84 -6.17 -6.95
CA PHE A 336 4.50 -5.28 -5.85
C PHE A 336 4.95 -3.86 -6.18
N ILE A 337 4.03 -2.90 -6.14
CA ILE A 337 4.26 -1.50 -6.51
C ILE A 337 3.92 -0.62 -5.31
N GLY A 338 4.85 0.27 -4.93
CA GLY A 338 4.66 1.25 -3.87
C GLY A 338 4.49 2.65 -4.44
N ASN A 339 3.63 3.43 -3.81
CA ASN A 339 3.32 4.78 -4.24
C ASN A 339 3.05 5.68 -3.03
N HIS A 340 3.07 7.00 -3.27
CA HIS A 340 2.66 8.03 -2.33
C HIS A 340 1.59 8.91 -2.98
N PHE A 341 0.66 9.44 -2.19
CA PHE A 341 -0.33 10.41 -2.70
C PHE A 341 0.31 11.81 -2.85
N GLU A 342 1.26 11.91 -3.80
CA GLU A 342 2.06 13.11 -4.01
C GLU A 342 1.98 13.63 -5.44
N GLU A 343 1.89 14.94 -5.60
CA GLU A 343 1.85 15.61 -6.90
C GLU A 343 3.26 16.00 -7.43
N TRP A 344 4.27 15.21 -7.10
CA TRP A 344 5.65 15.48 -7.53
C TRP A 344 5.74 15.66 -9.04
N ASN A 345 6.48 16.67 -9.45
CA ASN A 345 6.67 17.04 -10.85
C ASN A 345 5.36 17.18 -11.63
N GLY A 346 4.34 17.80 -11.01
CA GLY A 346 3.04 18.03 -11.62
C GLY A 346 2.16 16.78 -11.69
N GLY A 347 2.36 15.82 -10.79
CA GLY A 347 1.51 14.61 -10.66
C GLY A 347 1.83 13.50 -11.68
N ILE A 348 2.94 13.64 -12.45
CA ILE A 348 3.26 12.70 -13.54
C ILE A 348 3.45 11.26 -13.08
N TYR A 349 3.86 11.02 -11.82
CA TYR A 349 4.02 9.67 -11.29
C TYR A 349 2.68 9.02 -11.03
N MET A 350 1.71 9.77 -10.51
CA MET A 350 0.34 9.30 -10.32
C MET A 350 -0.35 9.01 -11.66
N ASP A 351 -0.10 9.84 -12.67
CA ASP A 351 -0.55 9.57 -14.03
C ASP A 351 0.09 8.30 -14.61
N ALA A 352 1.39 8.08 -14.36
CA ALA A 352 2.08 6.88 -14.81
C ALA A 352 1.56 5.60 -14.14
N VAL A 353 1.25 5.66 -12.84
CA VAL A 353 0.63 4.56 -12.09
C VAL A 353 -0.75 4.24 -12.64
N GLU A 354 -1.58 5.26 -12.92
CA GLU A 354 -2.89 5.08 -13.54
C GLU A 354 -2.79 4.42 -14.92
N GLU A 355 -1.87 4.89 -15.78
CA GLU A 355 -1.62 4.28 -17.09
C GLU A 355 -1.14 2.83 -16.97
N ALA A 356 -0.26 2.54 -16.03
CA ALA A 356 0.24 1.21 -15.78
C ALA A 356 -0.89 0.27 -15.33
N LEU A 357 -1.72 0.68 -14.36
CA LEU A 357 -2.87 -0.09 -13.89
C LEU A 357 -3.82 -0.42 -15.04
N LYS A 358 -4.19 0.57 -15.85
CA LYS A 358 -5.04 0.38 -17.04
C LYS A 358 -4.42 -0.62 -18.02
N GLY A 359 -3.13 -0.49 -18.29
CA GLY A 359 -2.42 -1.40 -19.22
C GLY A 359 -2.27 -2.84 -18.72
N MET A 360 -2.37 -3.04 -17.39
CA MET A 360 -2.30 -4.37 -16.76
C MET A 360 -3.69 -5.00 -16.61
N SER A 361 -4.72 -4.22 -16.26
CA SER A 361 -6.07 -4.72 -15.93
C SER A 361 -6.73 -5.47 -17.07
N ASP A 362 -6.45 -5.11 -18.32
CA ASP A 362 -7.06 -5.72 -19.51
C ASP A 362 -6.38 -7.04 -19.94
N LYS A 363 -5.33 -7.47 -19.23
CA LYS A 363 -4.60 -8.68 -19.59
C LYS A 363 -5.26 -9.92 -19.00
N LYS A 364 -5.28 -10.99 -19.80
CA LYS A 364 -5.81 -12.28 -19.36
C LYS A 364 -5.05 -12.80 -18.13
N ASP A 365 -5.78 -13.41 -17.20
CA ASP A 365 -5.23 -14.04 -15.99
C ASP A 365 -4.44 -13.08 -15.08
N VAL A 366 -4.66 -11.77 -15.20
CA VAL A 366 -4.16 -10.78 -14.25
C VAL A 366 -5.13 -10.61 -13.09
N ARG A 367 -4.59 -10.52 -11.89
CA ARG A 367 -5.34 -10.23 -10.66
C ARG A 367 -4.73 -9.03 -9.96
N LEU A 368 -5.48 -7.93 -9.94
CA LEU A 368 -5.13 -6.71 -9.21
C LEU A 368 -5.70 -6.86 -7.79
N VAL A 369 -4.84 -7.18 -6.83
CA VAL A 369 -5.25 -7.61 -5.49
C VAL A 369 -4.54 -6.80 -4.41
N SER A 370 -5.07 -6.82 -3.17
CA SER A 370 -4.34 -6.35 -2.00
C SER A 370 -3.28 -7.37 -1.56
N PHE A 371 -2.35 -6.93 -0.70
CA PHE A 371 -1.39 -7.87 -0.08
C PHE A 371 -2.09 -8.96 0.72
N ARG A 372 -3.17 -8.64 1.45
CA ARG A 372 -3.99 -9.61 2.17
C ARG A 372 -4.56 -10.67 1.22
N GLN A 373 -5.21 -10.25 0.12
CA GLN A 373 -5.80 -11.16 -0.85
C GLN A 373 -4.75 -12.03 -1.55
N PHE A 374 -3.58 -11.46 -1.84
CA PHE A 374 -2.45 -12.24 -2.34
C PHE A 374 -1.97 -13.26 -1.30
N THR A 375 -1.88 -12.84 -0.03
CA THR A 375 -1.47 -13.73 1.07
C THR A 375 -2.49 -14.83 1.32
N ASP A 376 -3.78 -14.54 1.20
CA ASP A 376 -4.85 -15.55 1.25
C ASP A 376 -4.63 -16.62 0.18
N TRP A 377 -4.30 -16.19 -1.04
CA TRP A 377 -4.08 -17.11 -2.15
C TRP A 377 -2.81 -17.96 -1.95
N ILE A 378 -1.70 -17.35 -1.56
CA ILE A 378 -0.41 -18.08 -1.46
C ILE A 378 -0.39 -19.06 -0.28
N ASP A 379 -1.12 -18.78 0.81
CA ASP A 379 -1.18 -19.63 2.00
C ASP A 379 -1.92 -20.95 1.77
N VAL A 380 -2.78 -21.05 0.76
CA VAL A 380 -3.51 -22.29 0.43
C VAL A 380 -2.82 -23.14 -0.63
N GLN A 381 -1.69 -22.68 -1.19
CA GLN A 381 -0.99 -23.43 -2.23
C GLN A 381 -0.21 -24.62 -1.64
N ASP A 382 -0.09 -25.69 -2.42
CA ASP A 382 0.77 -26.81 -2.05
C ASP A 382 2.23 -26.35 -1.85
N PRO A 383 2.87 -26.69 -0.73
CA PRO A 383 4.26 -26.27 -0.46
C PRO A 383 5.27 -26.73 -1.52
N LYS A 384 5.06 -27.90 -2.17
CA LYS A 384 5.95 -28.38 -3.23
C LYS A 384 5.76 -27.54 -4.50
N LEU A 385 4.51 -27.17 -4.81
CA LEU A 385 4.21 -26.28 -5.92
C LEU A 385 4.84 -24.90 -5.71
N LEU A 386 4.73 -24.34 -4.51
CA LEU A 386 5.40 -23.07 -4.17
C LEU A 386 6.92 -23.17 -4.29
N ALA A 387 7.52 -24.23 -3.77
CA ALA A 387 8.96 -24.47 -3.91
C ALA A 387 9.38 -24.51 -5.39
N LYS A 388 8.55 -25.13 -6.24
CA LYS A 388 8.80 -25.19 -7.68
C LYS A 388 8.70 -23.84 -8.36
N LEU A 389 7.72 -23.02 -7.98
CA LEU A 389 7.60 -21.63 -8.46
C LEU A 389 8.80 -20.77 -8.02
N GLN A 390 9.30 -20.96 -6.81
CA GLN A 390 10.44 -20.23 -6.24
C GLN A 390 11.78 -20.57 -6.90
N GLU A 391 11.88 -21.68 -7.66
CA GLU A 391 13.07 -22.00 -8.46
C GLU A 391 13.25 -21.07 -9.68
N LEU A 392 12.18 -20.40 -10.13
CA LEU A 392 12.21 -19.57 -11.34
C LEU A 392 12.87 -18.22 -11.05
N ALA A 393 13.97 -17.94 -11.73
CA ALA A 393 14.65 -16.66 -11.66
C ALA A 393 13.83 -15.52 -12.33
N PRO A 394 14.15 -14.24 -12.08
CA PRO A 394 13.52 -13.13 -12.78
C PRO A 394 13.64 -13.26 -14.30
N GLY A 395 12.51 -13.16 -15.00
CA GLY A 395 12.49 -13.29 -16.46
C GLY A 395 12.74 -14.70 -17.00
N GLN A 396 12.73 -15.72 -16.16
CA GLN A 396 12.90 -17.10 -16.56
C GLN A 396 11.55 -17.75 -16.85
N PRO A 397 11.27 -18.17 -18.12
CA PRO A 397 10.07 -18.92 -18.41
C PRO A 397 10.18 -20.36 -17.88
N PRO A 398 9.07 -21.03 -17.52
CA PRO A 398 9.08 -22.43 -17.11
C PRO A 398 9.50 -23.35 -18.26
N ALA A 399 10.42 -24.27 -17.99
CA ALA A 399 10.92 -25.22 -19.00
C ALA A 399 9.78 -26.12 -19.49
N GLY A 400 9.56 -26.13 -20.81
CA GLY A 400 8.47 -26.89 -21.43
C GLY A 400 7.07 -26.26 -21.26
N GLY A 401 6.99 -25.02 -20.75
CA GLY A 401 5.75 -24.33 -20.45
C GLY A 401 5.15 -24.76 -19.11
N TRP A 402 4.12 -24.03 -18.65
CA TRP A 402 3.52 -24.20 -17.32
C TRP A 402 2.98 -25.61 -17.08
N ASN A 403 2.30 -26.18 -18.07
CA ASN A 403 1.75 -27.53 -17.94
C ASN A 403 2.85 -28.55 -17.63
N ALA A 404 3.91 -28.60 -18.45
CA ALA A 404 5.01 -29.54 -18.23
C ALA A 404 5.77 -29.25 -16.91
N TYR A 405 5.96 -27.98 -16.58
CA TYR A 405 6.73 -27.55 -15.42
C TYR A 405 6.07 -27.91 -14.08
N LEU A 406 4.74 -27.80 -14.00
CA LEU A 406 3.97 -28.02 -12.78
C LEU A 406 3.20 -29.35 -12.73
N SER A 407 3.21 -30.16 -13.79
CA SER A 407 2.52 -31.47 -13.78
C SER A 407 3.21 -32.53 -12.90
N ALA A 408 4.48 -32.33 -12.55
CA ALA A 408 5.26 -33.27 -11.76
C ALA A 408 5.31 -32.95 -10.25
N VAL A 409 4.44 -32.06 -9.81
CA VAL A 409 4.38 -31.59 -8.39
C VAL A 409 3.32 -32.38 -7.62
#